data_4ec6ee934be47632834f27da6a7ed8ab
#
_entry.id   4ec6ee934be47632834f27da6a7ed8ab
#
_cell.length_a   1.000
_cell.length_b   1.000
_cell.length_c   1.000
_cell.angle_alpha   90.00
_cell.angle_beta   90.00
_cell.angle_gamma   90.00
#
_symmetry.space_group_name_H-M   'P 1'
#
loop_
_entity.id
_entity.type
_entity.pdbx_description
1 polymer ?
#
loop_
_entity_poly.entity_id
_entity_poly.type
_entity_poly.pdbx_seq_one_letter_code
_entity_poly.pdbx_strand_id
1 'polypeptide(L)'
;MKGGGTALLLFVQVLSVARPAAAEQGIRIGYFPNITHAQPIVGLRKGFFQTALGPAVKITTRLFNAGPSEIEALFAGEIDLGYIGPNPAINGFIKSRRKALRIIAGATSGGAVFVVCKEAGIEKVEDLAGKKIASPQIGNTQDVALRSYLQENGLALKEKGGTVEVIPLANPDILTLFLKKEIDGAWVPEPWGARLLKEADGRLFLDERERWPGGRFITAQVIASTAFLTDHPELVRRWLDAHIETTQWINAHLAEAKTILNEGIAALTSKALAPDVLNDAFSRLEVTYDPVGSSLQKSADDAYTLGFLRDKNLDGIYDLTLLNEVLAAKGLEPVQVAVPNKR
;
A
#
# COMPACT_ATOMS: atom_id res chain seq x y z
N MET A 1 53.40 55.28 -56.13
CA MET A 1 53.41 53.87 -55.70
C MET A 1 52.57 53.78 -54.44
N LYS A 2 51.38 53.20 -54.52
CA LYS A 2 50.42 53.09 -53.43
C LYS A 2 50.38 51.60 -52.97
N GLY A 3 50.84 51.30 -51.76
CA GLY A 3 50.78 49.98 -51.18
C GLY A 3 49.46 49.81 -50.46
N GLY A 4 48.62 48.89 -50.92
CA GLY A 4 47.37 48.49 -50.20
C GLY A 4 47.67 47.33 -49.25
N GLY A 5 47.48 47.58 -47.97
CA GLY A 5 47.52 46.53 -46.94
C GLY A 5 46.15 45.89 -46.77
N THR A 6 46.03 44.60 -47.04
CA THR A 6 44.84 43.82 -46.85
C THR A 6 44.82 43.31 -45.41
N ALA A 7 43.90 43.78 -44.62
CA ALA A 7 43.68 43.28 -43.25
C ALA A 7 42.80 41.97 -43.27
N LEU A 8 43.39 40.89 -42.81
CA LEU A 8 42.71 39.59 -42.68
C LEU A 8 41.96 39.53 -41.34
N LEU A 9 40.62 39.62 -41.38
CA LEU A 9 39.78 39.45 -40.21
C LEU A 9 39.56 37.96 -39.92
N LEU A 10 40.18 37.44 -38.85
CA LEU A 10 39.91 36.11 -38.31
C LEU A 10 38.56 36.11 -37.57
N PHE A 11 37.55 35.46 -38.13
CA PHE A 11 36.30 35.13 -37.43
C PHE A 11 36.54 33.89 -36.54
N VAL A 12 36.60 34.10 -35.21
CA VAL A 12 36.60 33.01 -34.25
C VAL A 12 35.13 32.58 -34.07
N GLN A 13 34.74 31.46 -34.65
CA GLN A 13 33.45 30.84 -34.35
C GLN A 13 33.53 30.14 -32.99
N VAL A 14 32.83 30.69 -31.97
CA VAL A 14 32.61 30.04 -30.67
C VAL A 14 31.55 28.96 -30.91
N LEU A 15 31.96 27.71 -31.01
CA LEU A 15 31.06 26.56 -30.97
C LEU A 15 30.47 26.47 -29.53
N SER A 16 29.25 26.93 -29.36
CA SER A 16 28.44 26.62 -28.18
C SER A 16 28.13 25.13 -28.20
N VAL A 17 28.85 24.35 -27.39
CA VAL A 17 28.48 22.96 -27.10
C VAL A 17 27.24 23.00 -26.26
N ALA A 18 26.07 22.79 -26.87
CA ALA A 18 24.83 22.58 -26.14
C ALA A 18 25.02 21.35 -25.25
N ARG A 19 25.03 21.56 -23.91
CA ARG A 19 24.92 20.44 -22.96
C ARG A 19 23.64 19.69 -23.28
N PRO A 20 23.69 18.35 -23.46
CA PRO A 20 22.46 17.59 -23.58
C PRO A 20 21.63 17.89 -22.34
N ALA A 21 20.36 18.27 -22.54
CA ALA A 21 19.40 18.41 -21.43
C ALA A 21 19.43 17.08 -20.63
N ALA A 22 19.76 17.16 -19.37
CA ALA A 22 19.69 15.99 -18.51
C ALA A 22 18.27 15.40 -18.67
N ALA A 23 18.19 14.12 -19.01
CA ALA A 23 16.89 13.44 -19.10
C ALA A 23 16.11 13.74 -17.83
N GLU A 24 14.86 14.19 -17.97
CA GLU A 24 13.99 14.52 -16.84
C GLU A 24 13.88 13.27 -15.95
N GLN A 25 14.50 13.31 -14.76
CA GLN A 25 14.40 12.21 -13.82
C GLN A 25 13.00 12.21 -13.24
N GLY A 26 12.32 11.07 -13.26
CA GLY A 26 10.98 10.91 -12.73
C GLY A 26 10.85 9.69 -11.84
N ILE A 27 9.86 9.74 -10.96
CA ILE A 27 9.44 8.61 -10.13
C ILE A 27 7.92 8.49 -10.17
N ARG A 28 7.41 7.29 -10.43
CA ARG A 28 5.98 6.99 -10.57
C ARG A 28 5.51 6.14 -9.41
N ILE A 29 4.55 6.65 -8.64
CA ILE A 29 4.12 6.09 -7.36
C ILE A 29 2.68 5.62 -7.43
N GLY A 30 2.45 4.34 -7.09
CA GLY A 30 1.11 3.76 -6.88
C GLY A 30 0.68 3.88 -5.43
N TYR A 31 -0.61 4.20 -5.17
CA TYR A 31 -1.20 4.11 -3.84
C TYR A 31 -2.73 4.16 -3.89
N PHE A 32 -3.40 3.93 -2.76
CA PHE A 32 -4.86 3.98 -2.64
C PHE A 32 -5.30 5.21 -1.82
N PRO A 33 -6.48 5.76 -2.08
CA PRO A 33 -7.05 6.85 -1.28
C PRO A 33 -7.63 6.29 0.03
N ASN A 34 -6.80 5.61 0.82
CA ASN A 34 -7.13 4.98 2.10
C ASN A 34 -6.31 5.56 3.24
N ILE A 35 -6.83 5.50 4.45
CA ILE A 35 -6.08 5.89 5.67
C ILE A 35 -4.84 5.01 5.86
N THR A 36 -4.91 3.74 5.49
CA THR A 36 -3.76 2.81 5.51
C THR A 36 -2.61 3.21 4.59
N HIS A 37 -2.81 4.21 3.72
CA HIS A 37 -1.80 4.80 2.84
C HIS A 37 -1.50 6.26 3.25
N ALA A 38 -1.40 6.52 4.55
CA ALA A 38 -1.25 7.87 5.09
C ALA A 38 0.02 8.59 4.60
N GLN A 39 1.16 7.87 4.54
CA GLN A 39 2.43 8.49 4.18
C GLN A 39 2.44 9.13 2.77
N PRO A 40 2.06 8.45 1.68
CA PRO A 40 2.05 9.09 0.37
C PRO A 40 1.07 10.27 0.33
N ILE A 41 -0.10 10.16 0.97
CA ILE A 41 -1.11 11.23 0.94
C ILE A 41 -0.64 12.47 1.72
N VAL A 42 -0.18 12.28 2.96
CA VAL A 42 0.30 13.38 3.82
C VAL A 42 1.62 13.95 3.29
N GLY A 43 2.59 13.09 2.99
CA GLY A 43 3.93 13.51 2.59
C GLY A 43 3.97 14.26 1.25
N LEU A 44 3.13 13.88 0.29
CA LEU A 44 2.98 14.62 -0.97
C LEU A 44 2.35 16.01 -0.72
N ARG A 45 1.32 16.10 0.12
CA ARG A 45 0.66 17.37 0.44
C ARG A 45 1.55 18.30 1.26
N LYS A 46 2.37 17.76 2.16
CA LYS A 46 3.37 18.52 2.95
C LYS A 46 4.61 18.88 2.12
N GLY A 47 4.78 18.29 0.94
CA GLY A 47 5.96 18.51 0.09
C GLY A 47 7.22 17.76 0.55
N PHE A 48 7.14 16.85 1.53
CA PHE A 48 8.29 16.12 2.06
C PHE A 48 9.01 15.32 0.96
N PHE A 49 8.25 14.59 0.13
CA PHE A 49 8.82 13.83 -0.98
C PHE A 49 9.47 14.73 -2.04
N GLN A 50 8.82 15.84 -2.39
CA GLN A 50 9.41 16.76 -3.38
C GLN A 50 10.67 17.44 -2.84
N THR A 51 10.69 17.77 -1.56
CA THR A 51 11.87 18.36 -0.90
C THR A 51 13.04 17.38 -0.91
N ALA A 52 12.81 16.13 -0.53
CA ALA A 52 13.85 15.10 -0.49
C ALA A 52 14.40 14.74 -1.89
N LEU A 53 13.51 14.64 -2.88
CA LEU A 53 13.89 14.31 -4.25
C LEU A 53 14.54 15.49 -5.00
N GLY A 54 14.25 16.72 -4.58
CA GLY A 54 14.69 17.95 -5.22
C GLY A 54 13.79 18.37 -6.41
N PRO A 55 13.91 19.63 -6.85
CA PRO A 55 12.99 20.23 -7.83
C PRO A 55 13.13 19.66 -9.25
N ALA A 56 14.25 19.02 -9.58
CA ALA A 56 14.49 18.43 -10.90
C ALA A 56 13.82 17.05 -11.09
N VAL A 57 13.33 16.42 -10.01
CA VAL A 57 12.67 15.11 -10.08
C VAL A 57 11.18 15.28 -10.15
N LYS A 58 10.57 14.76 -11.22
CA LYS A 58 9.13 14.77 -11.40
C LYS A 58 8.46 13.59 -10.66
N ILE A 59 7.59 13.88 -9.72
CA ILE A 59 6.75 12.87 -9.06
C ILE A 59 5.45 12.73 -9.86
N THR A 60 5.13 11.51 -10.28
CA THR A 60 3.85 11.17 -10.90
C THR A 60 3.13 10.14 -10.03
N THR A 61 1.84 10.34 -9.79
CA THR A 61 1.05 9.43 -8.95
C THR A 61 -0.03 8.73 -9.75
N ARG A 62 -0.32 7.48 -9.38
CA ARG A 62 -1.41 6.69 -9.91
C ARG A 62 -2.23 6.08 -8.77
N LEU A 63 -3.55 6.24 -8.84
CA LEU A 63 -4.47 5.73 -7.83
C LEU A 63 -5.02 4.37 -8.22
N PHE A 64 -5.16 3.51 -7.21
CA PHE A 64 -5.75 2.19 -7.36
C PHE A 64 -6.83 1.98 -6.29
N ASN A 65 -7.75 1.04 -6.54
CA ASN A 65 -8.78 0.63 -5.58
C ASN A 65 -8.40 -0.64 -4.82
N ALA A 66 -7.45 -1.43 -5.35
CA ALA A 66 -6.96 -2.66 -4.75
C ALA A 66 -5.60 -3.09 -5.35
N GLY A 67 -4.87 -3.94 -4.62
CA GLY A 67 -3.50 -4.32 -4.95
C GLY A 67 -3.30 -5.12 -6.22
N PRO A 68 -4.17 -6.06 -6.63
CA PRO A 68 -3.96 -6.80 -7.87
C PRO A 68 -3.79 -5.90 -9.11
N SER A 69 -4.60 -4.84 -9.24
CA SER A 69 -4.46 -3.88 -10.35
C SER A 69 -3.19 -3.02 -10.26
N GLU A 70 -2.70 -2.76 -9.05
CA GLU A 70 -1.41 -2.07 -8.86
C GLU A 70 -0.23 -2.94 -9.27
N ILE A 71 -0.27 -4.25 -8.99
CA ILE A 71 0.77 -5.20 -9.45
C ILE A 71 0.79 -5.29 -10.98
N GLU A 72 -0.37 -5.27 -11.64
CA GLU A 72 -0.43 -5.23 -13.11
C GLU A 72 0.23 -3.96 -13.67
N ALA A 73 -0.01 -2.80 -13.05
CA ALA A 73 0.62 -1.54 -13.43
C ALA A 73 2.15 -1.56 -13.20
N LEU A 74 2.63 -2.20 -12.11
CA LEU A 74 4.05 -2.38 -11.87
C LEU A 74 4.69 -3.28 -12.94
N PHE A 75 4.04 -4.39 -13.33
CA PHE A 75 4.53 -5.27 -14.39
C PHE A 75 4.54 -4.60 -15.76
N ALA A 76 3.58 -3.72 -16.02
CA ALA A 76 3.54 -2.90 -17.24
C ALA A 76 4.56 -1.75 -17.24
N GLY A 77 5.30 -1.56 -16.14
CA GLY A 77 6.25 -0.45 -16.00
C GLY A 77 5.56 0.92 -15.92
N GLU A 78 4.31 0.99 -15.45
CA GLU A 78 3.55 2.23 -15.30
C GLU A 78 3.77 2.90 -13.95
N ILE A 79 4.26 2.15 -12.95
CA ILE A 79 4.72 2.62 -11.65
C ILE A 79 6.09 2.04 -11.31
N ASP A 80 6.87 2.76 -10.52
CA ASP A 80 8.21 2.39 -10.06
C ASP A 80 8.17 1.90 -8.62
N LEU A 81 7.43 2.59 -7.76
CA LEU A 81 7.14 2.23 -6.37
C LEU A 81 5.62 2.16 -6.16
N GLY A 82 5.23 1.38 -5.14
CA GLY A 82 3.82 1.27 -4.76
C GLY A 82 3.63 1.09 -3.27
N TYR A 83 2.52 1.62 -2.75
CA TYR A 83 2.02 1.33 -1.40
C TYR A 83 0.91 0.29 -1.54
N ILE A 84 1.12 -0.91 -1.02
CA ILE A 84 0.27 -2.06 -1.35
C ILE A 84 0.15 -3.03 -0.18
N GLY A 85 -0.93 -3.80 -0.16
CA GLY A 85 -1.12 -4.88 0.80
C GLY A 85 -0.19 -6.10 0.58
N PRO A 86 -0.01 -6.94 1.62
CA PRO A 86 0.91 -8.08 1.56
C PRO A 86 0.56 -9.10 0.48
N ASN A 87 -0.68 -9.56 0.38
CA ASN A 87 -1.03 -10.65 -0.55
C ASN A 87 -0.83 -10.30 -2.02
N PRO A 88 -1.20 -9.10 -2.52
CA PRO A 88 -0.85 -8.69 -3.87
C PRO A 88 0.66 -8.63 -4.11
N ALA A 89 1.44 -8.10 -3.15
CA ALA A 89 2.90 -8.05 -3.26
C ALA A 89 3.52 -9.45 -3.33
N ILE A 90 3.09 -10.39 -2.45
CA ILE A 90 3.50 -11.79 -2.46
C ILE A 90 3.16 -12.43 -3.81
N ASN A 91 1.92 -12.25 -4.29
CA ASN A 91 1.46 -12.83 -5.55
C ASN A 91 2.31 -12.30 -6.73
N GLY A 92 2.55 -11.00 -6.79
CA GLY A 92 3.42 -10.38 -7.80
C GLY A 92 4.85 -10.93 -7.75
N PHE A 93 5.41 -11.05 -6.54
CA PHE A 93 6.74 -11.62 -6.33
C PHE A 93 6.84 -13.07 -6.84
N ILE A 94 5.91 -13.94 -6.44
CA ILE A 94 5.88 -15.35 -6.85
C ILE A 94 5.61 -15.50 -8.35
N LYS A 95 4.59 -14.80 -8.91
CA LYS A 95 4.24 -14.84 -10.34
C LYS A 95 5.38 -14.39 -11.24
N SER A 96 6.15 -13.41 -10.82
CA SER A 96 7.33 -12.92 -11.54
C SER A 96 8.58 -13.81 -11.37
N ARG A 97 8.45 -14.97 -10.75
CA ARG A 97 9.58 -15.84 -10.35
C ARG A 97 10.59 -15.08 -9.49
N ARG A 98 10.09 -14.27 -8.54
CA ARG A 98 10.88 -13.49 -7.57
C ARG A 98 11.75 -12.37 -8.20
N LYS A 99 11.38 -11.88 -9.39
CA LYS A 99 12.22 -10.94 -10.15
C LYS A 99 11.68 -9.51 -10.23
N ALA A 100 10.35 -9.31 -10.17
CA ALA A 100 9.78 -8.01 -10.55
C ALA A 100 9.82 -6.94 -9.45
N LEU A 101 9.77 -7.33 -8.18
CA LEU A 101 9.66 -6.39 -7.07
C LEU A 101 10.42 -6.80 -5.82
N ARG A 102 10.62 -5.81 -4.93
CA ARG A 102 11.06 -5.99 -3.54
C ARG A 102 10.19 -5.16 -2.62
N ILE A 103 9.96 -5.66 -1.39
CA ILE A 103 9.42 -4.89 -0.28
C ILE A 103 10.59 -4.13 0.34
N ILE A 104 10.48 -2.80 0.39
CA ILE A 104 11.56 -1.90 0.81
C ILE A 104 11.26 -1.16 2.11
N ALA A 105 10.01 -1.14 2.58
CA ALA A 105 9.59 -0.58 3.86
C ALA A 105 8.18 -1.05 4.23
N GLY A 106 7.79 -0.91 5.50
CA GLY A 106 6.40 -0.94 5.93
C GLY A 106 5.69 0.39 5.67
N ALA A 107 4.37 0.42 5.85
CA ALA A 107 3.59 1.66 5.83
C ALA A 107 2.53 1.68 6.95
N THR A 108 1.73 0.62 7.10
CA THR A 108 0.68 0.55 8.11
C THR A 108 0.54 -0.85 8.67
N SER A 109 0.52 -0.94 10.01
CA SER A 109 0.14 -2.14 10.75
C SER A 109 -1.28 -2.00 11.28
N GLY A 110 -2.10 -3.06 11.23
CA GLY A 110 -3.51 -3.02 11.60
C GLY A 110 -4.39 -2.31 10.56
N GLY A 111 -5.57 -1.87 10.97
CA GLY A 111 -6.47 -1.10 10.09
C GLY A 111 -7.22 -1.96 9.08
N ALA A 112 -7.64 -3.16 9.48
CA ALA A 112 -8.60 -3.99 8.75
C ALA A 112 -9.59 -4.61 9.72
N VAL A 113 -10.85 -4.69 9.33
CA VAL A 113 -11.94 -5.18 10.18
C VAL A 113 -12.96 -5.98 9.38
N PHE A 114 -13.64 -6.90 10.08
CA PHE A 114 -14.83 -7.56 9.60
C PHE A 114 -16.06 -6.91 10.24
N VAL A 115 -16.91 -6.31 9.43
CA VAL A 115 -18.15 -5.64 9.84
C VAL A 115 -19.34 -6.41 9.28
N VAL A 116 -20.38 -6.59 10.09
CA VAL A 116 -21.64 -7.25 9.71
C VAL A 116 -22.82 -6.30 9.83
N CYS A 117 -23.84 -6.49 8.98
CA CYS A 117 -25.10 -5.79 9.12
C CYS A 117 -25.79 -6.20 10.44
N LYS A 118 -26.33 -5.26 11.19
CA LYS A 118 -27.00 -5.56 12.47
C LYS A 118 -28.17 -6.53 12.29
N GLU A 119 -28.91 -6.39 11.19
CA GLU A 119 -30.08 -7.21 10.90
C GLU A 119 -29.74 -8.57 10.29
N ALA A 120 -28.48 -8.83 9.96
CA ALA A 120 -28.07 -10.11 9.36
C ALA A 120 -28.16 -11.30 10.32
N GLY A 121 -28.34 -11.06 11.64
CA GLY A 121 -28.44 -12.13 12.64
C GLY A 121 -27.12 -12.91 12.80
N ILE A 122 -25.97 -12.26 12.59
CA ILE A 122 -24.64 -12.86 12.73
C ILE A 122 -24.07 -12.48 14.10
N GLU A 123 -24.13 -13.36 15.09
CA GLU A 123 -23.59 -13.13 16.43
C GLU A 123 -22.28 -13.90 16.66
N LYS A 124 -22.13 -15.05 16.01
CA LYS A 124 -20.98 -15.93 16.10
C LYS A 124 -20.57 -16.44 14.71
N VAL A 125 -19.43 -17.09 14.60
CA VAL A 125 -18.85 -17.49 13.31
C VAL A 125 -19.74 -18.49 12.55
N GLU A 126 -20.45 -19.36 13.24
CA GLU A 126 -21.35 -20.35 12.60
C GLU A 126 -22.53 -19.68 11.88
N ASP A 127 -22.95 -18.49 12.33
CA ASP A 127 -24.04 -17.73 11.73
C ASP A 127 -23.67 -17.15 10.33
N LEU A 128 -22.39 -17.23 9.95
CA LEU A 128 -21.93 -16.88 8.61
C LEU A 128 -22.39 -17.89 7.54
N ALA A 129 -22.86 -19.09 7.94
CA ALA A 129 -23.40 -20.07 7.00
C ALA A 129 -24.58 -19.48 6.22
N GLY A 130 -24.55 -19.58 4.89
CA GLY A 130 -25.58 -19.03 3.99
C GLY A 130 -25.51 -17.53 3.76
N LYS A 131 -24.55 -16.81 4.35
CA LYS A 131 -24.41 -15.35 4.23
C LYS A 131 -23.60 -14.92 3.03
N LYS A 132 -23.84 -13.67 2.61
CA LYS A 132 -23.11 -12.97 1.55
C LYS A 132 -22.13 -11.99 2.17
N ILE A 133 -20.85 -12.28 2.07
CA ILE A 133 -19.79 -11.48 2.68
C ILE A 133 -18.91 -10.88 1.58
N ALA A 134 -18.77 -9.57 1.56
CA ALA A 134 -17.92 -8.89 0.59
C ALA A 134 -16.47 -8.76 1.05
N SER A 135 -15.56 -8.68 0.08
CA SER A 135 -14.14 -8.36 0.28
C SER A 135 -13.62 -7.53 -0.90
N PRO A 136 -12.54 -6.70 -0.72
CA PRO A 136 -11.94 -5.99 -1.84
C PRO A 136 -11.33 -6.98 -2.82
N GLN A 137 -11.59 -6.87 -4.07
CA GLN A 137 -11.02 -7.59 -5.22
C GLN A 137 -10.42 -8.99 -4.91
N ILE A 138 -10.70 -9.98 -5.73
CA ILE A 138 -10.24 -11.37 -5.54
C ILE A 138 -8.70 -11.44 -5.39
N GLY A 139 -8.22 -12.19 -4.37
CA GLY A 139 -6.79 -12.33 -4.08
C GLY A 139 -6.15 -11.10 -3.43
N ASN A 140 -6.93 -10.07 -3.10
CA ASN A 140 -6.46 -8.96 -2.27
C ASN A 140 -6.29 -9.40 -0.81
N THR A 141 -5.62 -8.59 0.02
CA THR A 141 -5.29 -8.94 1.42
C THR A 141 -6.51 -9.35 2.22
N GLN A 142 -7.58 -8.55 2.22
CA GLN A 142 -8.79 -8.83 2.99
C GLN A 142 -9.62 -9.98 2.39
N ASP A 143 -9.52 -10.24 1.09
CA ASP A 143 -10.16 -11.40 0.48
C ASP A 143 -9.51 -12.71 0.94
N VAL A 144 -8.17 -12.74 0.98
CA VAL A 144 -7.41 -13.88 1.52
C VAL A 144 -7.69 -14.04 3.01
N ALA A 145 -7.68 -12.95 3.80
CA ALA A 145 -7.97 -12.99 5.24
C ALA A 145 -9.37 -13.54 5.54
N LEU A 146 -10.41 -13.08 4.84
CA LEU A 146 -11.78 -13.57 4.96
C LEU A 146 -11.88 -15.07 4.64
N ARG A 147 -11.34 -15.48 3.48
CA ARG A 147 -11.41 -16.88 3.04
C ARG A 147 -10.64 -17.82 3.97
N SER A 148 -9.47 -17.39 4.47
CA SER A 148 -8.71 -18.13 5.47
C SER A 148 -9.48 -18.25 6.77
N TYR A 149 -10.09 -17.16 7.25
CA TYR A 149 -10.91 -17.16 8.46
C TYR A 149 -12.10 -18.12 8.36
N LEU A 150 -12.82 -18.11 7.23
CA LEU A 150 -13.93 -19.03 6.99
C LEU A 150 -13.45 -20.50 7.00
N GLN A 151 -12.36 -20.80 6.32
CA GLN A 151 -11.78 -22.15 6.26
C GLN A 151 -11.30 -22.65 7.63
N GLU A 152 -10.61 -21.80 8.40
CA GLU A 152 -10.14 -22.12 9.76
C GLU A 152 -11.31 -22.45 10.72
N ASN A 153 -12.49 -21.89 10.46
CA ASN A 153 -13.72 -22.14 11.23
C ASN A 153 -14.65 -23.19 10.61
N GLY A 154 -14.16 -23.98 9.65
CA GLY A 154 -14.92 -25.08 9.06
C GLY A 154 -16.05 -24.65 8.11
N LEU A 155 -16.08 -23.39 7.70
CA LEU A 155 -17.08 -22.85 6.78
C LEU A 155 -16.59 -22.95 5.32
N ALA A 156 -17.30 -23.73 4.52
CA ALA A 156 -16.99 -23.87 3.11
C ALA A 156 -17.66 -22.78 2.27
N LEU A 157 -16.92 -22.31 1.26
CA LEU A 157 -17.38 -21.33 0.30
C LEU A 157 -18.39 -21.94 -0.67
N LYS A 158 -19.38 -21.18 -1.12
CA LYS A 158 -20.40 -21.61 -2.08
C LYS A 158 -19.80 -22.17 -3.38
N GLU A 159 -18.73 -21.55 -3.86
CA GLU A 159 -17.97 -22.00 -5.04
C GLU A 159 -17.25 -23.35 -4.85
N LYS A 160 -17.11 -23.81 -3.59
CA LYS A 160 -16.54 -25.11 -3.20
C LYS A 160 -17.59 -26.07 -2.63
N GLY A 161 -18.88 -25.85 -2.90
CA GLY A 161 -19.98 -26.69 -2.44
C GLY A 161 -20.48 -26.37 -1.03
N GLY A 162 -20.00 -25.30 -0.39
CA GLY A 162 -20.48 -24.82 0.89
C GLY A 162 -21.63 -23.83 0.78
N THR A 163 -21.82 -23.00 1.81
CA THR A 163 -22.97 -22.09 1.90
C THR A 163 -22.60 -20.61 1.95
N VAL A 164 -21.36 -20.26 2.32
CA VAL A 164 -20.93 -18.85 2.40
C VAL A 164 -20.57 -18.31 1.02
N GLU A 165 -21.21 -17.22 0.63
CA GLU A 165 -20.92 -16.54 -0.63
C GLU A 165 -19.96 -15.38 -0.39
N VAL A 166 -18.73 -15.47 -0.91
CA VAL A 166 -17.75 -14.36 -0.86
C VAL A 166 -17.83 -13.58 -2.16
N ILE A 167 -18.06 -12.26 -2.06
CA ILE A 167 -18.30 -11.36 -3.18
C ILE A 167 -17.16 -10.34 -3.25
N PRO A 168 -16.14 -10.53 -4.14
CA PRO A 168 -15.05 -9.56 -4.31
C PRO A 168 -15.53 -8.34 -5.11
N LEU A 169 -15.44 -7.15 -4.51
CA LEU A 169 -15.90 -5.88 -5.08
C LEU A 169 -14.91 -4.75 -4.77
N ALA A 170 -15.03 -3.60 -5.45
CA ALA A 170 -14.35 -2.39 -5.01
C ALA A 170 -14.95 -1.86 -3.71
N ASN A 171 -14.13 -1.29 -2.82
CA ASN A 171 -14.59 -0.80 -1.52
C ASN A 171 -15.77 0.19 -1.59
N PRO A 172 -15.85 1.15 -2.55
CA PRO A 172 -17.03 2.01 -2.69
C PRO A 172 -18.31 1.24 -3.01
N ASP A 173 -18.21 0.16 -3.79
CA ASP A 173 -19.34 -0.70 -4.14
C ASP A 173 -19.78 -1.55 -2.94
N ILE A 174 -18.81 -2.03 -2.15
CA ILE A 174 -19.08 -2.73 -0.86
C ILE A 174 -19.93 -1.84 0.05
N LEU A 175 -19.54 -0.58 0.26
CA LEU A 175 -20.31 0.36 1.07
C LEU A 175 -21.73 0.56 0.50
N THR A 176 -21.86 0.67 -0.81
CA THR A 176 -23.16 0.85 -1.48
C THR A 176 -24.08 -0.36 -1.28
N LEU A 177 -23.58 -1.57 -1.45
CA LEU A 177 -24.35 -2.80 -1.25
C LEU A 177 -24.68 -3.04 0.21
N PHE A 178 -23.77 -2.68 1.13
CA PHE A 178 -24.01 -2.78 2.57
C PHE A 178 -25.13 -1.84 3.02
N LEU A 179 -25.13 -0.57 2.53
CA LEU A 179 -26.21 0.39 2.77
C LEU A 179 -27.57 -0.10 2.25
N LYS A 180 -27.58 -0.80 1.12
CA LYS A 180 -28.80 -1.41 0.53
C LYS A 180 -29.20 -2.73 1.18
N LYS A 181 -28.37 -3.25 2.12
CA LYS A 181 -28.57 -4.58 2.76
C LYS A 181 -28.59 -5.73 1.75
N GLU A 182 -27.85 -5.59 0.65
CA GLU A 182 -27.68 -6.62 -0.38
C GLU A 182 -26.56 -7.61 -0.05
N ILE A 183 -25.72 -7.28 0.97
CA ILE A 183 -24.69 -8.13 1.58
C ILE A 183 -24.86 -8.13 3.09
N ASP A 184 -24.49 -9.24 3.73
CA ASP A 184 -24.64 -9.44 5.18
C ASP A 184 -23.45 -8.92 6.00
N GLY A 185 -22.28 -8.78 5.38
CA GLY A 185 -21.06 -8.29 5.99
C GLY A 185 -19.96 -8.01 5.00
N ALA A 186 -18.86 -7.45 5.49
CA ALA A 186 -17.68 -7.20 4.68
C ALA A 186 -16.39 -7.18 5.50
N TRP A 187 -15.30 -7.74 4.97
CA TRP A 187 -13.95 -7.61 5.52
C TRP A 187 -13.20 -6.57 4.70
N VAL A 188 -12.89 -5.43 5.31
CA VAL A 188 -12.39 -4.27 4.58
C VAL A 188 -11.26 -3.54 5.33
N PRO A 189 -10.37 -2.81 4.62
CA PRO A 189 -9.39 -1.95 5.25
C PRO A 189 -10.03 -0.63 5.70
N GLU A 190 -9.34 0.12 6.58
CA GLU A 190 -9.73 1.48 6.93
C GLU A 190 -9.42 2.50 5.79
N PRO A 191 -10.29 3.49 5.54
CA PRO A 191 -11.42 3.92 6.38
C PRO A 191 -12.74 3.19 6.14
N TRP A 192 -12.76 2.17 5.30
CA TRP A 192 -14.01 1.52 4.89
C TRP A 192 -14.71 0.81 6.05
N GLY A 193 -13.93 0.22 6.97
CA GLY A 193 -14.48 -0.37 8.18
C GLY A 193 -15.24 0.65 9.03
N ALA A 194 -14.61 1.77 9.34
CA ALA A 194 -15.25 2.85 10.09
C ALA A 194 -16.47 3.44 9.37
N ARG A 195 -16.43 3.53 8.02
CA ARG A 195 -17.59 3.97 7.23
C ARG A 195 -18.76 2.99 7.32
N LEU A 196 -18.51 1.69 7.25
CA LEU A 196 -19.56 0.68 7.44
C LEU A 196 -20.17 0.78 8.83
N LEU A 197 -19.35 1.02 9.88
CA LEU A 197 -19.81 1.16 11.25
C LEU A 197 -20.62 2.45 11.48
N LYS A 198 -20.18 3.59 10.93
CA LYS A 198 -20.74 4.92 11.23
C LYS A 198 -21.77 5.40 10.22
N GLU A 199 -21.55 5.10 8.92
CA GLU A 199 -22.42 5.57 7.85
C GLU A 199 -23.49 4.56 7.44
N ALA A 200 -23.28 3.23 7.71
CA ALA A 200 -24.15 2.16 7.24
C ALA A 200 -24.73 1.27 8.36
N ASP A 201 -24.69 1.74 9.60
CA ASP A 201 -25.24 1.05 10.79
C ASP A 201 -24.70 -0.39 10.95
N GLY A 202 -23.45 -0.60 10.58
CA GLY A 202 -22.75 -1.88 10.77
C GLY A 202 -22.39 -2.13 12.22
N ARG A 203 -22.12 -3.41 12.54
CA ARG A 203 -21.56 -3.85 13.81
C ARG A 203 -20.19 -4.49 13.59
N LEU A 204 -19.21 -4.11 14.40
CA LEU A 204 -17.90 -4.77 14.38
C LEU A 204 -18.09 -6.23 14.78
N PHE A 205 -17.72 -7.14 13.90
CA PHE A 205 -17.71 -8.57 14.18
C PHE A 205 -16.32 -9.03 14.64
N LEU A 206 -15.27 -8.53 13.98
CA LEU A 206 -13.90 -8.86 14.32
C LEU A 206 -12.95 -7.70 13.94
N ASP A 207 -12.09 -7.27 14.85
CA ASP A 207 -10.91 -6.49 14.54
C ASP A 207 -9.80 -7.47 14.12
N GLU A 208 -9.24 -7.32 12.93
CA GLU A 208 -8.25 -8.28 12.41
C GLU A 208 -7.01 -8.38 13.32
N ARG A 209 -6.71 -7.36 14.12
CA ARG A 209 -5.64 -7.39 15.12
C ARG A 209 -5.76 -8.56 16.11
N GLU A 210 -6.97 -9.00 16.40
CA GLU A 210 -7.25 -10.13 17.30
C GLU A 210 -6.72 -11.47 16.77
N ARG A 211 -6.45 -11.56 15.48
CA ARG A 211 -5.91 -12.75 14.81
C ARG A 211 -4.39 -12.82 14.78
N TRP A 212 -3.71 -11.77 15.24
CA TRP A 212 -2.27 -11.62 15.08
C TRP A 212 -1.54 -11.48 16.41
N PRO A 213 -0.35 -12.09 16.57
CA PRO A 213 0.46 -11.94 17.77
C PRO A 213 0.73 -10.47 18.10
N GLY A 214 0.39 -10.06 19.33
CA GLY A 214 0.55 -8.66 19.77
C GLY A 214 -0.31 -7.66 18.99
N GLY A 215 -1.28 -8.12 18.21
CA GLY A 215 -2.15 -7.26 17.41
C GLY A 215 -1.46 -6.62 16.20
N ARG A 216 -0.25 -7.04 15.86
CA ARG A 216 0.56 -6.43 14.79
C ARG A 216 0.62 -7.30 13.54
N PHE A 217 0.22 -6.73 12.42
CA PHE A 217 0.32 -7.33 11.09
C PHE A 217 0.40 -6.22 10.04
N ILE A 218 1.08 -6.48 8.94
CA ILE A 218 1.21 -5.49 7.88
C ILE A 218 -0.08 -5.45 7.03
N THR A 219 -0.65 -4.25 6.86
CA THR A 219 -1.80 -4.01 5.98
C THR A 219 -1.40 -3.25 4.73
N ALA A 220 -0.42 -2.37 4.85
CA ALA A 220 0.20 -1.68 3.72
C ALA A 220 1.72 -1.60 3.90
N GLN A 221 2.44 -1.78 2.81
CA GLN A 221 3.90 -1.75 2.74
C GLN A 221 4.35 -1.09 1.44
N VAL A 222 5.62 -0.69 1.37
CA VAL A 222 6.21 -0.07 0.19
C VAL A 222 6.91 -1.14 -0.63
N ILE A 223 6.56 -1.23 -1.90
CA ILE A 223 7.28 -2.04 -2.89
C ILE A 223 8.01 -1.14 -3.89
N ALA A 224 9.12 -1.65 -4.42
CA ALA A 224 9.81 -1.07 -5.57
C ALA A 224 9.91 -2.11 -6.68
N SER A 225 9.79 -1.69 -7.95
CA SER A 225 10.20 -2.56 -9.05
C SER A 225 11.71 -2.83 -8.94
N THR A 226 12.11 -4.07 -9.18
CA THR A 226 13.53 -4.46 -9.05
C THR A 226 14.40 -3.69 -10.04
N ALA A 227 13.88 -3.41 -11.24
CA ALA A 227 14.58 -2.61 -12.25
C ALA A 227 14.84 -1.19 -11.72
N PHE A 228 13.81 -0.50 -11.23
CA PHE A 228 13.96 0.86 -10.72
C PHE A 228 14.87 0.93 -9.48
N LEU A 229 14.77 -0.06 -8.59
CA LEU A 229 15.62 -0.17 -7.41
C LEU A 229 17.11 -0.32 -7.79
N THR A 230 17.40 -1.06 -8.89
CA THR A 230 18.75 -1.25 -9.40
C THR A 230 19.27 -0.03 -10.17
N ASP A 231 18.43 0.57 -11.01
CA ASP A 231 18.84 1.63 -11.93
C ASP A 231 18.86 3.01 -11.25
N HIS A 232 18.03 3.20 -10.19
CA HIS A 232 17.83 4.49 -9.51
C HIS A 232 17.87 4.38 -7.98
N PRO A 233 18.88 3.72 -7.36
CA PRO A 233 18.92 3.50 -5.91
C PRO A 233 18.90 4.81 -5.11
N GLU A 234 19.47 5.90 -5.63
CA GLU A 234 19.48 7.20 -4.98
C GLU A 234 18.09 7.86 -4.95
N LEU A 235 17.25 7.66 -5.97
CA LEU A 235 15.86 8.14 -5.92
C LEU A 235 15.05 7.34 -4.89
N VAL A 236 15.26 6.03 -4.83
CA VAL A 236 14.62 5.17 -3.81
C VAL A 236 15.07 5.55 -2.40
N ARG A 237 16.37 5.80 -2.19
CA ARG A 237 16.92 6.28 -0.91
C ARG A 237 16.26 7.57 -0.45
N ARG A 238 16.16 8.58 -1.34
CA ARG A 238 15.51 9.86 -1.02
C ARG A 238 14.01 9.71 -0.79
N TRP A 239 13.35 8.81 -1.52
CA TRP A 239 11.95 8.48 -1.24
C TRP A 239 11.79 7.87 0.16
N LEU A 240 12.64 6.91 0.54
CA LEU A 240 12.63 6.30 1.87
C LEU A 240 12.95 7.30 2.97
N ASP A 241 13.84 8.25 2.74
CA ASP A 241 14.13 9.34 3.68
C ASP A 241 12.86 10.15 3.99
N ALA A 242 12.15 10.61 2.95
CA ALA A 242 10.89 11.32 3.09
C ALA A 242 9.77 10.43 3.68
N HIS A 243 9.76 9.13 3.38
CA HIS A 243 8.80 8.18 3.93
C HIS A 243 8.98 8.01 5.45
N ILE A 244 10.22 7.90 5.93
CA ILE A 244 10.55 7.85 7.36
C ILE A 244 10.18 9.16 8.04
N GLU A 245 10.59 10.30 7.47
CA GLU A 245 10.25 11.64 7.97
C GLU A 245 8.74 11.81 8.08
N THR A 246 7.99 11.44 7.04
CA THR A 246 6.52 11.52 7.02
C THR A 246 5.91 10.64 8.11
N THR A 247 6.41 9.40 8.28
CA THR A 247 5.95 8.48 9.33
C THR A 247 6.15 9.08 10.71
N GLN A 248 7.35 9.59 11.00
CA GLN A 248 7.65 10.23 12.27
C GLN A 248 6.79 11.48 12.49
N TRP A 249 6.63 12.30 11.45
CA TRP A 249 5.81 13.50 11.52
C TRP A 249 4.33 13.18 11.80
N ILE A 250 3.74 12.20 11.12
CA ILE A 250 2.34 11.75 11.37
C ILE A 250 2.18 11.33 12.82
N ASN A 251 3.09 10.51 13.34
CA ASN A 251 3.04 9.99 14.70
C ASN A 251 3.21 11.08 15.77
N ALA A 252 4.02 12.10 15.48
CA ALA A 252 4.24 13.24 16.39
C ALA A 252 3.12 14.30 16.34
N HIS A 253 2.38 14.40 15.21
CA HIS A 253 1.41 15.45 14.95
C HIS A 253 0.05 14.88 14.52
N LEU A 254 -0.45 13.86 15.24
CA LEU A 254 -1.60 13.05 14.82
C LEU A 254 -2.86 13.86 14.47
N ALA A 255 -3.16 14.93 15.23
CA ALA A 255 -4.33 15.77 14.97
C ALA A 255 -4.22 16.51 13.63
N GLU A 256 -3.06 17.14 13.36
CA GLU A 256 -2.80 17.84 12.10
C GLU A 256 -2.71 16.83 10.93
N ALA A 257 -2.06 15.69 11.15
CA ALA A 257 -1.95 14.61 10.16
C ALA A 257 -3.32 14.10 9.70
N LYS A 258 -4.26 13.91 10.63
CA LYS A 258 -5.65 13.53 10.30
C LYS A 258 -6.33 14.58 9.42
N THR A 259 -6.15 15.86 9.71
CA THR A 259 -6.72 16.95 8.90
C THR A 259 -6.16 16.92 7.48
N ILE A 260 -4.82 16.90 7.33
CA ILE A 260 -4.16 16.89 6.03
C ILE A 260 -4.51 15.63 5.22
N LEU A 261 -4.55 14.47 5.89
CA LEU A 261 -4.94 13.21 5.25
C LEU A 261 -6.38 13.26 4.75
N ASN A 262 -7.30 13.79 5.56
CA ASN A 262 -8.71 13.90 5.18
C ASN A 262 -8.93 14.88 4.01
N GLU A 263 -8.24 16.01 4.00
CA GLU A 263 -8.21 16.91 2.85
C GLU A 263 -7.64 16.22 1.60
N GLY A 264 -6.57 15.39 1.78
CA GLY A 264 -5.99 14.58 0.71
C GLY A 264 -6.99 13.57 0.15
N ILE A 265 -7.67 12.82 1.01
CA ILE A 265 -8.72 11.89 0.61
C ILE A 265 -9.84 12.62 -0.11
N ALA A 266 -10.29 13.78 0.40
CA ALA A 266 -11.32 14.60 -0.25
C ALA A 266 -10.91 15.05 -1.65
N ALA A 267 -9.67 15.47 -1.83
CA ALA A 267 -9.14 15.87 -3.15
C ALA A 267 -9.08 14.69 -4.14
N LEU A 268 -8.81 13.48 -3.65
CA LEU A 268 -8.67 12.27 -4.48
C LEU A 268 -10.01 11.58 -4.78
N THR A 269 -11.01 11.73 -3.91
CA THR A 269 -12.28 10.99 -3.98
C THR A 269 -13.51 11.87 -4.09
N SER A 270 -13.32 13.20 -4.07
CA SER A 270 -14.37 14.24 -4.01
C SER A 270 -15.24 14.17 -2.74
N LYS A 271 -14.84 13.40 -1.72
CA LYS A 271 -15.57 13.28 -0.45
C LYS A 271 -14.63 13.20 0.75
N ALA A 272 -14.77 14.15 1.69
CA ALA A 272 -14.10 14.07 2.98
C ALA A 272 -14.78 13.02 3.88
N LEU A 273 -14.00 12.45 4.80
CA LEU A 273 -14.51 11.58 5.86
C LEU A 273 -15.08 12.44 7.01
N ALA A 274 -16.15 11.96 7.63
CA ALA A 274 -16.67 12.58 8.85
C ALA A 274 -15.63 12.42 10.00
N PRO A 275 -15.57 13.37 10.95
CA PRO A 275 -14.57 13.33 12.03
C PRO A 275 -14.61 12.06 12.88
N ASP A 276 -15.79 11.50 13.14
CA ASP A 276 -15.98 10.27 13.89
C ASP A 276 -15.49 9.04 13.11
N VAL A 277 -15.72 8.97 11.80
CA VAL A 277 -15.18 7.95 10.90
C VAL A 277 -13.66 8.00 10.91
N LEU A 278 -13.08 9.20 10.77
CA LEU A 278 -11.63 9.40 10.74
C LEU A 278 -10.98 8.96 12.06
N ASN A 279 -11.56 9.37 13.20
CA ASN A 279 -11.05 9.02 14.53
C ASN A 279 -11.16 7.53 14.82
N ASP A 280 -12.28 6.93 14.47
CA ASP A 280 -12.52 5.50 14.65
C ASP A 280 -11.53 4.66 13.83
N ALA A 281 -11.32 4.99 12.56
CA ALA A 281 -10.38 4.34 11.68
C ALA A 281 -8.93 4.41 12.20
N PHE A 282 -8.47 5.60 12.64
CA PHE A 282 -7.13 5.76 13.19
C PHE A 282 -6.89 5.01 14.51
N SER A 283 -7.94 4.68 15.26
CA SER A 283 -7.81 3.91 16.52
C SER A 283 -7.37 2.46 16.29
N ARG A 284 -7.49 1.95 15.06
CA ARG A 284 -7.22 0.56 14.70
C ARG A 284 -5.91 0.33 13.96
N LEU A 285 -5.12 1.36 13.69
CA LEU A 285 -3.91 1.24 12.91
C LEU A 285 -2.72 1.97 13.54
N GLU A 286 -1.54 1.53 13.15
CA GLU A 286 -0.24 2.14 13.46
C GLU A 286 0.43 2.52 12.15
N VAL A 287 0.82 3.80 12.01
CA VAL A 287 1.63 4.28 10.88
C VAL A 287 3.08 3.97 11.18
N THR A 288 3.73 3.17 10.34
CA THR A 288 5.06 2.61 10.59
C THR A 288 5.89 2.48 9.32
N TYR A 289 7.20 2.43 9.43
CA TYR A 289 8.12 2.01 8.36
C TYR A 289 8.61 0.56 8.54
N ASP A 290 8.27 -0.09 9.66
CA ASP A 290 8.54 -1.52 9.90
C ASP A 290 7.55 -2.36 9.06
N PRO A 291 8.01 -3.24 8.16
CA PRO A 291 7.14 -4.09 7.35
C PRO A 291 6.52 -5.26 8.13
N VAL A 292 6.71 -5.36 9.46
CA VAL A 292 6.16 -6.41 10.33
C VAL A 292 6.34 -7.80 9.71
N GLY A 293 7.58 -8.15 9.40
CA GLY A 293 7.94 -9.34 8.60
C GLY A 293 7.37 -10.67 9.11
N SER A 294 7.11 -10.78 10.43
CA SER A 294 6.49 -11.95 11.04
C SER A 294 5.07 -12.23 10.50
N SER A 295 4.34 -11.21 10.01
CA SER A 295 2.99 -11.38 9.47
C SER A 295 2.97 -11.83 8.00
N LEU A 296 4.03 -11.56 7.24
CA LEU A 296 4.05 -11.81 5.80
C LEU A 296 4.01 -13.30 5.46
N GLN A 297 4.73 -14.14 6.23
CA GLN A 297 4.78 -15.58 5.99
C GLN A 297 3.39 -16.21 6.20
N LYS A 298 2.66 -15.81 7.26
CA LYS A 298 1.28 -16.30 7.45
C LYS A 298 0.38 -15.89 6.29
N SER A 299 0.50 -14.67 5.79
CA SER A 299 -0.27 -14.22 4.61
C SER A 299 0.03 -15.07 3.37
N ALA A 300 1.30 -15.50 3.18
CA ALA A 300 1.68 -16.40 2.10
C ALA A 300 1.14 -17.83 2.32
N ASP A 301 1.22 -18.34 3.54
CA ASP A 301 0.70 -19.67 3.91
C ASP A 301 -0.81 -19.76 3.69
N ASP A 302 -1.56 -18.74 4.11
CA ASP A 302 -3.01 -18.63 3.90
C ASP A 302 -3.35 -18.61 2.40
N ALA A 303 -2.68 -17.76 1.62
CA ALA A 303 -2.89 -17.66 0.18
C ALA A 303 -2.52 -18.97 -0.56
N TYR A 304 -1.48 -19.67 -0.12
CA TYR A 304 -1.09 -20.97 -0.66
C TYR A 304 -2.15 -22.05 -0.35
N THR A 305 -2.62 -22.11 0.90
CA THR A 305 -3.65 -23.07 1.34
C THR A 305 -4.98 -22.86 0.59
N LEU A 306 -5.32 -21.60 0.29
CA LEU A 306 -6.50 -21.25 -0.49
C LEU A 306 -6.35 -21.50 -2.00
N GLY A 307 -5.14 -21.78 -2.49
CA GLY A 307 -4.85 -22.03 -3.90
C GLY A 307 -4.57 -20.75 -4.73
N PHE A 308 -4.40 -19.59 -4.10
CA PHE A 308 -4.00 -18.36 -4.78
C PHE A 308 -2.53 -18.35 -5.19
N LEU A 309 -1.69 -19.13 -4.50
CA LEU A 309 -0.25 -19.25 -4.76
C LEU A 309 0.11 -20.70 -5.12
N ARG A 310 1.09 -20.84 -6.01
CA ARG A 310 1.70 -22.14 -6.34
C ARG A 310 2.96 -22.43 -5.52
N ASP A 311 3.52 -21.42 -4.88
CA ASP A 311 4.72 -21.46 -4.06
C ASP A 311 4.55 -20.41 -2.96
N LYS A 312 5.08 -20.67 -1.77
CA LYS A 312 5.00 -19.77 -0.62
C LYS A 312 6.38 -19.37 -0.08
N ASN A 313 7.42 -19.71 -0.81
CA ASN A 313 8.79 -19.32 -0.45
C ASN A 313 8.99 -17.82 -0.75
N LEU A 314 9.22 -17.05 0.30
CA LEU A 314 9.42 -15.61 0.28
C LEU A 314 10.90 -15.21 0.32
N ASP A 315 11.86 -16.14 0.14
CA ASP A 315 13.28 -15.83 0.13
C ASP A 315 13.59 -14.70 -0.88
N GLY A 316 14.15 -13.60 -0.37
CA GLY A 316 14.53 -12.43 -1.16
C GLY A 316 13.38 -11.46 -1.50
N ILE A 317 12.19 -11.61 -0.90
CA ILE A 317 11.11 -10.63 -1.11
C ILE A 317 11.44 -9.26 -0.51
N TYR A 318 12.17 -9.23 0.62
CA TYR A 318 12.62 -8.01 1.26
C TYR A 318 13.98 -7.54 0.73
N ASP A 319 14.10 -6.24 0.50
CA ASP A 319 15.37 -5.52 0.39
C ASP A 319 15.27 -4.27 1.26
N LEU A 320 15.72 -4.38 2.50
CA LEU A 320 15.69 -3.30 3.49
C LEU A 320 17.04 -2.57 3.60
N THR A 321 17.96 -2.82 2.67
CA THR A 321 19.31 -2.24 2.72
C THR A 321 19.24 -0.72 2.76
N LEU A 322 18.57 -0.09 1.78
CA LEU A 322 18.46 1.38 1.72
C LEU A 322 17.64 1.96 2.89
N LEU A 323 16.58 1.25 3.34
CA LEU A 323 15.82 1.67 4.52
C LEU A 323 16.73 1.76 5.75
N ASN A 324 17.50 0.70 6.02
CA ASN A 324 18.37 0.62 7.18
C ASN A 324 19.54 1.61 7.12
N GLU A 325 20.06 1.90 5.92
CA GLU A 325 21.05 2.95 5.74
C GLU A 325 20.50 4.35 6.09
N VAL A 326 19.26 4.64 5.66
CA VAL A 326 18.60 5.92 6.00
C VAL A 326 18.27 5.97 7.49
N LEU A 327 17.78 4.88 8.09
CA LEU A 327 17.52 4.81 9.52
C LEU A 327 18.80 5.06 10.32
N ALA A 328 19.92 4.41 9.97
CA ALA A 328 21.22 4.61 10.60
C ALA A 328 21.71 6.07 10.48
N ALA A 329 21.56 6.69 9.31
CA ALA A 329 21.90 8.09 9.10
C ALA A 329 21.08 9.06 9.97
N LYS A 330 19.87 8.66 10.37
CA LYS A 330 18.99 9.41 11.28
C LYS A 330 19.17 9.02 12.75
N GLY A 331 20.08 8.10 13.08
CA GLY A 331 20.28 7.61 14.45
C GLY A 331 19.11 6.76 14.97
N LEU A 332 18.36 6.11 14.06
CA LEU A 332 17.24 5.25 14.36
C LEU A 332 17.66 3.77 14.31
N GLU A 333 16.96 2.92 15.07
CA GLU A 333 17.23 1.49 15.08
C GLU A 333 16.89 0.85 13.72
N PRO A 334 17.71 -0.10 13.25
CA PRO A 334 17.45 -0.80 11.99
C PRO A 334 16.23 -1.71 12.12
N VAL A 335 15.49 -1.81 11.05
CA VAL A 335 14.38 -2.77 10.92
C VAL A 335 14.95 -4.15 10.58
N GLN A 336 14.56 -5.16 11.35
CA GLN A 336 14.93 -6.55 11.13
C GLN A 336 13.67 -7.35 10.78
N VAL A 337 13.72 -8.07 9.68
CA VAL A 337 12.71 -9.08 9.35
C VAL A 337 13.25 -10.44 9.76
N ALA A 338 12.57 -11.12 10.68
CA ALA A 338 12.89 -12.50 10.98
C ALA A 338 12.68 -13.33 9.71
N VAL A 339 13.77 -13.81 9.12
CA VAL A 339 13.69 -14.85 8.10
C VAL A 339 13.32 -16.14 8.83
N PRO A 340 12.18 -16.78 8.51
CA PRO A 340 11.87 -18.06 9.12
C PRO A 340 13.02 -19.03 8.82
N ASN A 341 13.67 -19.54 9.89
CA ASN A 341 14.71 -20.55 9.73
C ASN A 341 14.14 -21.70 8.90
N LYS A 342 14.83 -22.06 7.83
CA LYS A 342 14.61 -23.31 7.10
C LYS A 342 14.67 -24.47 8.12
N ARG A 343 13.52 -25.04 8.45
CA ARG A 343 13.43 -26.36 9.02
C ARG A 343 13.01 -27.35 7.95
#